data_5a1cb51c09f60c9bbcb4e1456f1b96b1
#
_entry.id   5a1cb51c09f60c9bbcb4e1456f1b96b1
#
_cell.length_a   1.000
_cell.length_b   1.000
_cell.length_c   1.000
_cell.angle_alpha   90.00
_cell.angle_beta   90.00
_cell.angle_gamma   90.00
#
_symmetry.space_group_name_H-M   'P 1'
#
loop_
_entity.id
_entity.type
_entity.pdbx_description
1 polymer ?
#
loop_
_entity_poly.entity_id
_entity_poly.type
_entity_poly.pdbx_seq_one_letter_code
_entity_poly.pdbx_strand_id
1 'polypeptide(L)'
;MEGRHAGSWMLGMLLGLVAASAGAQDYPNKPIRLIVPYPPGGGTDIVARILTEPLTSALGQPIIIDNKGGAAGNVGTDIAAKAPADGYNVLFTLSSHTINPKLYPKLPFDVEKDFVPISLSAMIPQILVVHPSVPANNVRELIALAKAQPGKLNYASVGTGSPGHIAGELFKLKTGVDIVHVPYKGGGPAVTDTIGGQVQMLFVSMPAAWQHVKSGRLRAIAVTSAKRSVAAPDVPTIMESGVPDFVVDSWYGALAPAKTPAAAVARLQAAFAQAQQNPQVREKLLLQGAEAADVTPSEFDRIIRDELAKWDFVIRAANIKPE
;
A
#
# COMPACT_ATOMS: atom_id res chain seq x y z
N MET A 1 77.94 -25.16 -20.19
CA MET A 1 77.38 -24.32 -19.05
C MET A 1 76.02 -23.75 -19.48
N GLU A 2 75.04 -24.59 -19.44
CA GLU A 2 73.68 -24.22 -19.77
C GLU A 2 72.72 -24.84 -18.74
N GLY A 3 71.84 -24.10 -18.22
CA GLY A 3 70.79 -24.64 -17.40
C GLY A 3 70.58 -23.93 -16.03
N ARG A 4 69.75 -22.87 -15.97
CA ARG A 4 69.12 -22.38 -14.73
C ARG A 4 68.24 -21.15 -15.01
N HIS A 5 67.14 -21.27 -15.75
CA HIS A 5 66.10 -20.21 -15.78
C HIS A 5 64.68 -20.71 -16.07
N ALA A 6 64.37 -22.01 -15.85
CA ALA A 6 63.03 -22.55 -16.14
C ALA A 6 62.08 -22.59 -14.91
N GLY A 7 62.56 -22.23 -13.69
CA GLY A 7 61.78 -22.38 -12.44
C GLY A 7 60.98 -21.19 -11.99
N SER A 8 61.21 -19.99 -12.56
CA SER A 8 60.58 -18.75 -12.02
C SER A 8 59.21 -18.35 -12.64
N TRP A 9 58.84 -18.97 -13.75
CA TRP A 9 57.62 -18.59 -14.49
C TRP A 9 56.37 -19.35 -14.05
N MET A 10 56.53 -20.52 -13.42
CA MET A 10 55.42 -21.34 -12.92
C MET A 10 54.87 -20.87 -11.58
N LEU A 11 55.64 -20.17 -10.76
CA LEU A 11 55.18 -19.68 -9.45
C LEU A 11 54.36 -18.41 -9.54
N GLY A 12 54.51 -17.63 -10.63
CA GLY A 12 53.71 -16.41 -10.89
C GLY A 12 52.29 -16.69 -11.38
N MET A 13 52.02 -17.84 -11.98
CA MET A 13 50.72 -18.20 -12.55
C MET A 13 49.77 -18.81 -11.52
N LEU A 14 50.27 -19.36 -10.40
CA LEU A 14 49.44 -19.90 -9.31
C LEU A 14 48.92 -18.84 -8.33
N LEU A 15 49.57 -17.68 -8.23
CA LEU A 15 49.10 -16.58 -7.35
C LEU A 15 47.98 -15.75 -8.00
N GLY A 16 47.75 -15.85 -9.31
CA GLY A 16 46.72 -15.08 -10.03
C GLY A 16 45.30 -15.66 -9.92
N LEU A 17 45.13 -16.93 -9.49
CA LEU A 17 43.80 -17.58 -9.46
C LEU A 17 43.10 -17.54 -8.12
N VAL A 18 43.73 -17.02 -7.06
CA VAL A 18 43.12 -16.94 -5.70
C VAL A 18 42.40 -15.63 -5.43
N ALA A 19 42.54 -14.62 -6.31
CA ALA A 19 41.95 -13.30 -6.11
C ALA A 19 40.50 -13.14 -6.62
N ALA A 20 39.86 -14.19 -7.18
CA ALA A 20 38.53 -14.11 -7.76
C ALA A 20 37.38 -14.63 -6.86
N SER A 21 37.69 -15.02 -5.62
CA SER A 21 36.65 -15.30 -4.59
C SER A 21 36.46 -14.09 -3.69
N ALA A 22 36.30 -12.88 -4.25
CA ALA A 22 35.62 -11.81 -3.51
C ALA A 22 34.21 -12.32 -3.26
N GLY A 23 34.00 -12.87 -2.05
CA GLY A 23 32.75 -13.48 -1.64
C GLY A 23 31.60 -12.55 -1.96
N ALA A 24 30.69 -13.01 -2.78
CA ALA A 24 29.36 -12.42 -2.81
C ALA A 24 28.90 -12.41 -1.34
N GLN A 25 28.94 -11.25 -0.69
CA GLN A 25 28.45 -11.13 0.68
C GLN A 25 27.02 -11.67 0.65
N ASP A 26 26.76 -12.70 1.45
CA ASP A 26 25.44 -13.34 1.52
C ASP A 26 24.41 -12.26 1.83
N TYR A 27 23.62 -11.92 0.83
CA TYR A 27 22.51 -10.96 0.99
C TYR A 27 21.27 -11.72 1.49
N PRO A 28 20.59 -11.20 2.52
CA PRO A 28 20.95 -10.06 3.38
C PRO A 28 21.84 -10.47 4.57
N ASN A 29 22.76 -9.58 5.01
CA ASN A 29 23.64 -9.78 6.17
C ASN A 29 23.45 -8.70 7.27
N LYS A 30 22.48 -7.79 7.10
CA LYS A 30 22.08 -6.75 8.07
C LYS A 30 20.58 -6.53 8.01
N PRO A 31 19.99 -5.84 8.99
CA PRO A 31 18.54 -5.55 9.00
C PRO A 31 18.08 -4.84 7.73
N ILE A 32 16.86 -5.18 7.29
CA ILE A 32 16.19 -4.53 6.14
C ILE A 32 15.19 -3.51 6.68
N ARG A 33 15.29 -2.29 6.17
CA ARG A 33 14.38 -1.19 6.48
C ARG A 33 13.17 -1.24 5.55
N LEU A 34 11.98 -1.43 6.13
CA LEU A 34 10.71 -1.37 5.44
C LEU A 34 10.10 0.02 5.64
N ILE A 35 10.25 0.89 4.64
CA ILE A 35 9.73 2.26 4.66
C ILE A 35 8.23 2.21 4.38
N VAL A 36 7.45 2.59 5.39
CA VAL A 36 5.99 2.69 5.32
C VAL A 36 5.62 4.18 5.23
N PRO A 37 5.13 4.68 4.09
CA PRO A 37 4.90 6.11 3.86
C PRO A 37 3.64 6.66 4.55
N TYR A 38 3.23 6.03 5.65
CA TYR A 38 2.05 6.38 6.46
C TYR A 38 2.37 6.25 7.96
N PRO A 39 1.66 7.00 8.84
CA PRO A 39 1.84 6.88 10.27
C PRO A 39 1.43 5.50 10.79
N PRO A 40 1.92 5.12 11.99
CA PRO A 40 1.53 3.86 12.62
C PRO A 40 0.02 3.75 12.85
N GLY A 41 -0.49 2.51 12.90
CA GLY A 41 -1.90 2.20 13.16
C GLY A 41 -2.84 2.34 11.95
N GLY A 42 -2.34 2.78 10.79
CA GLY A 42 -3.08 2.69 9.53
C GLY A 42 -2.99 1.32 8.89
N GLY A 43 -3.86 1.03 7.91
CA GLY A 43 -3.93 -0.28 7.29
C GLY A 43 -2.60 -0.75 6.67
N THR A 44 -1.83 0.14 6.07
CA THR A 44 -0.49 -0.19 5.51
C THR A 44 0.47 -0.65 6.61
N ASP A 45 0.48 0.03 7.76
CA ASP A 45 1.31 -0.34 8.92
C ASP A 45 0.87 -1.67 9.52
N ILE A 46 -0.44 -1.90 9.65
CA ILE A 46 -0.99 -3.16 10.16
C ILE A 46 -0.55 -4.33 9.29
N VAL A 47 -0.69 -4.23 7.96
CA VAL A 47 -0.31 -5.31 7.05
C VAL A 47 1.21 -5.49 7.00
N ALA A 48 2.00 -4.41 7.01
CA ALA A 48 3.44 -4.49 7.11
C ALA A 48 3.89 -5.28 8.36
N ARG A 49 3.26 -5.03 9.52
CA ARG A 49 3.55 -5.75 10.77
C ARG A 49 3.18 -7.23 10.72
N ILE A 50 2.08 -7.59 10.04
CA ILE A 50 1.71 -9.01 9.83
C ILE A 50 2.81 -9.74 9.05
N LEU A 51 3.44 -9.06 8.07
CA LEU A 51 4.50 -9.65 7.24
C LEU A 51 5.89 -9.65 7.90
N THR A 52 6.12 -8.84 8.94
CA THR A 52 7.46 -8.63 9.54
C THR A 52 8.11 -9.93 10.01
N GLU A 53 7.42 -10.73 10.82
CA GLU A 53 7.94 -11.98 11.37
C GLU A 53 8.22 -13.04 10.28
N PRO A 54 7.28 -13.34 9.36
CA PRO A 54 7.53 -14.25 8.25
C PRO A 54 8.68 -13.82 7.34
N LEU A 55 8.79 -12.52 7.04
CA LEU A 55 9.91 -11.99 6.25
C LEU A 55 11.24 -12.10 7.00
N THR A 56 11.27 -11.80 8.31
CA THR A 56 12.45 -12.00 9.15
C THR A 56 12.92 -13.45 9.13
N SER A 57 11.99 -14.40 9.26
CA SER A 57 12.29 -15.83 9.18
C SER A 57 12.80 -16.23 7.79
N ALA A 58 12.18 -15.77 6.72
CA ALA A 58 12.57 -16.11 5.35
C ALA A 58 13.93 -15.52 4.95
N LEU A 59 14.26 -14.31 5.41
CA LEU A 59 15.47 -13.58 5.04
C LEU A 59 16.64 -13.83 6.00
N GLY A 60 16.37 -14.32 7.23
CA GLY A 60 17.39 -14.50 8.26
C GLY A 60 17.88 -13.19 8.87
N GLN A 61 17.21 -12.07 8.58
CA GLN A 61 17.57 -10.73 9.08
C GLN A 61 16.33 -9.97 9.55
N PRO A 62 16.43 -9.13 10.58
CA PRO A 62 15.31 -8.34 11.08
C PRO A 62 14.74 -7.41 10.02
N ILE A 63 13.40 -7.31 9.99
CA ILE A 63 12.68 -6.29 9.21
C ILE A 63 12.30 -5.16 10.17
N ILE A 64 12.78 -3.94 9.88
CA ILE A 64 12.54 -2.75 10.69
C ILE A 64 11.55 -1.85 9.97
N ILE A 65 10.36 -1.69 10.53
CA ILE A 65 9.35 -0.77 9.99
C ILE A 65 9.75 0.66 10.34
N ASP A 66 9.82 1.51 9.31
CA ASP A 66 10.11 2.94 9.44
C ASP A 66 8.96 3.77 8.84
N ASN A 67 8.10 4.29 9.69
CA ASN A 67 6.92 5.06 9.29
C ASN A 67 7.31 6.50 8.92
N LYS A 68 7.08 6.90 7.67
CA LYS A 68 7.37 8.24 7.10
C LYS A 68 6.14 8.83 6.45
N GLY A 69 5.14 9.18 7.25
CA GLY A 69 3.87 9.71 6.76
C GLY A 69 3.96 11.14 6.23
N GLY A 70 3.05 11.49 5.32
CA GLY A 70 2.85 12.84 4.78
C GLY A 70 2.49 12.86 3.30
N ALA A 71 1.69 13.84 2.88
CA ALA A 71 1.25 14.06 1.50
C ALA A 71 0.77 12.78 0.78
N ALA A 72 -0.19 12.07 1.39
CA ALA A 72 -0.73 10.79 0.90
C ALA A 72 0.35 9.74 0.53
N GLY A 73 1.44 9.71 1.29
CA GLY A 73 2.56 8.78 1.09
C GLY A 73 3.72 9.33 0.26
N ASN A 74 3.60 10.50 -0.37
CA ASN A 74 4.65 11.05 -1.22
C ASN A 74 5.96 11.30 -0.47
N VAL A 75 5.90 11.72 0.81
CA VAL A 75 7.10 11.96 1.63
C VAL A 75 7.93 10.69 1.82
N GLY A 76 7.30 9.60 2.26
CA GLY A 76 8.00 8.34 2.47
C GLY A 76 8.43 7.67 1.16
N THR A 77 7.64 7.85 0.08
CA THR A 77 7.99 7.36 -1.25
C THR A 77 9.24 8.08 -1.80
N ASP A 78 9.35 9.40 -1.63
CA ASP A 78 10.55 10.17 -2.02
C ASP A 78 11.80 9.71 -1.24
N ILE A 79 11.64 9.48 0.08
CA ILE A 79 12.73 8.93 0.91
C ILE A 79 13.19 7.56 0.37
N ALA A 80 12.24 6.69 -0.02
CA ALA A 80 12.57 5.38 -0.57
C ALA A 80 13.24 5.47 -1.95
N ALA A 81 12.76 6.35 -2.83
CA ALA A 81 13.35 6.56 -4.16
C ALA A 81 14.82 7.02 -4.09
N LYS A 82 15.17 7.80 -3.07
CA LYS A 82 16.52 8.34 -2.84
C LYS A 82 17.39 7.48 -1.93
N ALA A 83 16.84 6.40 -1.38
CA ALA A 83 17.59 5.50 -0.52
C ALA A 83 18.65 4.70 -1.30
N PRO A 84 19.72 4.22 -0.64
CA PRO A 84 20.67 3.33 -1.28
C PRO A 84 19.99 2.13 -1.92
N ALA A 85 20.29 1.87 -3.19
CA ALA A 85 19.74 0.77 -3.98
C ALA A 85 20.55 -0.52 -3.73
N ASP A 86 20.70 -0.92 -2.48
CA ASP A 86 21.49 -2.06 -2.04
C ASP A 86 20.61 -3.26 -1.58
N GLY A 87 19.28 -3.12 -1.71
CA GLY A 87 18.30 -4.11 -1.27
C GLY A 87 17.89 -4.00 0.20
N TYR A 88 18.52 -3.13 1.00
CA TYR A 88 18.20 -2.95 2.42
C TYR A 88 17.18 -1.85 2.70
N ASN A 89 16.66 -1.22 1.65
CA ASN A 89 15.58 -0.25 1.73
C ASN A 89 14.45 -0.71 0.82
N VAL A 90 13.31 -1.02 1.41
CA VAL A 90 12.11 -1.48 0.69
C VAL A 90 10.96 -0.54 1.03
N LEU A 91 10.30 0.01 0.02
CA LEU A 91 9.07 0.76 0.18
C LEU A 91 7.90 -0.22 0.32
N PHE A 92 7.08 -0.05 1.35
CA PHE A 92 5.81 -0.77 1.50
C PHE A 92 4.66 0.22 1.49
N THR A 93 3.93 0.28 0.39
CA THR A 93 2.96 1.33 0.11
C THR A 93 1.60 0.78 -0.35
N LEU A 94 0.70 1.66 -0.73
CA LEU A 94 -0.64 1.36 -1.25
C LEU A 94 -0.86 2.05 -2.61
N SER A 95 -2.01 1.82 -3.23
CA SER A 95 -2.34 2.33 -4.57
C SER A 95 -2.34 3.86 -4.72
N SER A 96 -2.13 4.66 -3.66
CA SER A 96 -1.74 6.07 -3.82
C SER A 96 -0.47 6.24 -4.66
N HIS A 97 0.38 5.21 -4.70
CA HIS A 97 1.59 5.19 -5.52
C HIS A 97 1.29 5.40 -7.02
N THR A 98 0.16 4.87 -7.50
CA THR A 98 -0.29 5.02 -8.88
C THR A 98 -1.25 6.20 -9.09
N ILE A 99 -1.95 6.64 -8.04
CA ILE A 99 -2.89 7.77 -8.09
C ILE A 99 -2.15 9.12 -8.10
N ASN A 100 -1.18 9.28 -7.19
CA ASN A 100 -0.49 10.55 -6.96
C ASN A 100 0.21 11.13 -8.20
N PRO A 101 0.84 10.35 -9.09
CA PRO A 101 1.44 10.88 -10.32
C PRO A 101 0.45 11.57 -11.26
N LYS A 102 -0.83 11.24 -11.17
CA LYS A 102 -1.89 11.85 -11.98
C LYS A 102 -2.54 13.06 -11.31
N LEU A 103 -2.37 13.16 -10.00
CA LEU A 103 -2.95 14.24 -9.20
C LEU A 103 -1.93 15.37 -8.94
N TYR A 104 -0.67 15.03 -8.66
CA TYR A 104 0.37 16.00 -8.35
C TYR A 104 1.27 16.21 -9.56
N PRO A 105 1.28 17.41 -10.18
CA PRO A 105 2.04 17.68 -11.41
C PRO A 105 3.55 17.65 -11.26
N LYS A 106 4.05 17.75 -10.02
CA LYS A 106 5.49 17.77 -9.69
C LYS A 106 5.76 16.88 -8.50
N LEU A 107 6.03 15.61 -8.77
CA LEU A 107 6.59 14.70 -7.77
C LEU A 107 8.11 14.67 -7.86
N PRO A 108 8.83 14.55 -6.73
CA PRO A 108 10.30 14.48 -6.71
C PRO A 108 10.83 13.08 -7.09
N PHE A 109 9.98 12.17 -7.53
CA PHE A 109 10.27 10.80 -7.96
C PHE A 109 9.35 10.38 -9.13
N ASP A 110 9.77 9.36 -9.86
CA ASP A 110 9.03 8.73 -10.96
C ASP A 110 8.68 7.29 -10.56
N VAL A 111 7.39 6.97 -10.45
CA VAL A 111 6.93 5.66 -9.97
C VAL A 111 7.31 4.49 -10.88
N GLU A 112 7.50 4.74 -12.18
CA GLU A 112 7.88 3.71 -13.15
C GLU A 112 9.40 3.54 -13.29
N LYS A 113 10.17 4.64 -13.07
CA LYS A 113 11.62 4.63 -13.31
C LYS A 113 12.44 4.44 -12.04
N ASP A 114 11.93 4.89 -10.88
CA ASP A 114 12.69 4.91 -9.64
C ASP A 114 12.46 3.66 -8.77
N PHE A 115 11.55 2.77 -9.18
CA PHE A 115 11.20 1.58 -8.42
C PHE A 115 11.16 0.31 -9.26
N VAL A 116 11.45 -0.82 -8.62
CA VAL A 116 11.22 -2.17 -9.14
C VAL A 116 10.23 -2.91 -8.23
N PRO A 117 9.17 -3.52 -8.78
CA PRO A 117 8.18 -4.27 -8.01
C PRO A 117 8.79 -5.50 -7.33
N ILE A 118 8.51 -5.65 -6.03
CA ILE A 118 8.90 -6.83 -5.25
C ILE A 118 7.69 -7.75 -5.06
N SER A 119 6.58 -7.21 -4.56
CA SER A 119 5.38 -8.02 -4.25
C SER A 119 4.14 -7.14 -4.19
N LEU A 120 3.06 -7.55 -4.84
CA LEU A 120 1.73 -7.15 -4.44
C LEU A 120 1.33 -8.06 -3.28
N SER A 121 1.32 -7.52 -2.06
CA SER A 121 1.20 -8.33 -0.84
C SER A 121 -0.23 -8.61 -0.43
N ALA A 122 -1.15 -7.67 -0.68
CA ALA A 122 -2.56 -7.87 -0.38
C ALA A 122 -3.46 -6.98 -1.24
N MET A 123 -4.62 -7.52 -1.61
CA MET A 123 -5.74 -6.77 -2.17
C MET A 123 -6.68 -6.34 -1.04
N ILE A 124 -7.21 -5.12 -1.13
CA ILE A 124 -7.91 -4.51 -0.01
C ILE A 124 -9.07 -3.66 -0.52
N PRO A 125 -10.31 -3.97 -0.10
CA PRO A 125 -11.41 -3.05 -0.32
C PRO A 125 -11.25 -1.80 0.57
N GLN A 126 -11.70 -0.66 0.09
CA GLN A 126 -12.02 0.42 0.98
C GLN A 126 -13.38 0.12 1.63
N ILE A 127 -13.58 0.62 2.83
CA ILE A 127 -14.86 0.56 3.54
C ILE A 127 -15.34 1.96 3.85
N LEU A 128 -16.61 2.21 3.56
CA LEU A 128 -17.31 3.40 4.03
C LEU A 128 -17.86 3.10 5.41
N VAL A 129 -17.35 3.81 6.39
CA VAL A 129 -17.83 3.75 7.77
C VAL A 129 -18.34 5.12 8.22
N VAL A 130 -19.22 5.13 9.21
CA VAL A 130 -19.71 6.34 9.85
C VAL A 130 -19.57 6.25 11.36
N HIS A 131 -19.50 7.42 12.03
CA HIS A 131 -19.66 7.48 13.48
C HIS A 131 -21.07 6.99 13.88
N PRO A 132 -21.24 6.25 14.98
CA PRO A 132 -22.54 5.68 15.38
C PRO A 132 -23.68 6.69 15.57
N SER A 133 -23.36 7.97 15.83
CA SER A 133 -24.36 9.04 15.95
C SER A 133 -24.97 9.49 14.61
N VAL A 134 -24.37 9.11 13.47
CA VAL A 134 -24.93 9.44 12.15
C VAL A 134 -26.21 8.62 11.94
N PRO A 135 -27.37 9.25 11.69
CA PRO A 135 -28.64 8.56 11.55
C PRO A 135 -28.82 7.96 10.15
N ALA A 136 -27.87 7.08 9.77
CA ALA A 136 -27.88 6.34 8.51
C ALA A 136 -27.25 4.95 8.72
N ASN A 137 -27.96 3.89 8.32
CA ASN A 137 -27.55 2.50 8.49
C ASN A 137 -27.14 1.82 7.17
N ASN A 138 -27.37 2.49 6.07
CA ASN A 138 -27.06 1.99 4.72
C ASN A 138 -26.77 3.15 3.77
N VAL A 139 -26.29 2.83 2.56
CA VAL A 139 -25.94 3.84 1.54
C VAL A 139 -27.14 4.74 1.16
N ARG A 140 -28.33 4.16 1.04
CA ARG A 140 -29.53 4.92 0.66
C ARG A 140 -29.90 5.97 1.69
N GLU A 141 -29.91 5.60 2.97
CA GLU A 141 -30.15 6.53 4.09
C GLU A 141 -29.06 7.61 4.18
N LEU A 142 -27.80 7.24 3.96
CA LEU A 142 -26.69 8.17 3.97
C LEU A 142 -26.79 9.19 2.82
N ILE A 143 -27.15 8.75 1.61
CA ILE A 143 -27.42 9.64 0.47
C ILE A 143 -28.58 10.60 0.78
N ALA A 144 -29.68 10.09 1.35
CA ALA A 144 -30.83 10.90 1.71
C ALA A 144 -30.46 11.96 2.75
N LEU A 145 -29.70 11.58 3.79
CA LEU A 145 -29.19 12.49 4.81
C LEU A 145 -28.28 13.58 4.21
N ALA A 146 -27.32 13.18 3.35
CA ALA A 146 -26.41 14.13 2.72
C ALA A 146 -27.14 15.12 1.79
N LYS A 147 -28.17 14.66 1.06
CA LYS A 147 -29.02 15.54 0.23
C LYS A 147 -29.89 16.49 1.04
N ALA A 148 -30.33 16.09 2.23
CA ALA A 148 -31.10 16.94 3.14
C ALA A 148 -30.21 17.99 3.83
N GLN A 149 -28.91 17.78 3.89
CA GLN A 149 -27.94 18.62 4.59
C GLN A 149 -26.69 18.91 3.73
N PRO A 150 -26.82 19.56 2.56
CA PRO A 150 -25.70 19.81 1.67
C PRO A 150 -24.57 20.58 2.37
N GLY A 151 -23.33 20.13 2.19
CA GLY A 151 -22.13 20.71 2.78
C GLY A 151 -21.97 20.54 4.29
N LYS A 152 -22.83 19.76 4.98
CA LYS A 152 -22.76 19.56 6.43
C LYS A 152 -22.07 18.28 6.87
N LEU A 153 -22.05 17.25 6.02
CA LEU A 153 -21.37 16.02 6.32
C LEU A 153 -19.92 16.08 5.82
N ASN A 154 -19.00 15.80 6.73
CA ASN A 154 -17.58 15.68 6.40
C ASN A 154 -17.20 14.21 6.23
N TYR A 155 -16.39 13.92 5.21
CA TYR A 155 -15.78 12.62 5.08
C TYR A 155 -14.25 12.71 5.17
N ALA A 156 -13.67 11.81 5.96
CA ALA A 156 -12.24 11.68 6.09
C ALA A 156 -11.65 10.74 5.05
N SER A 157 -10.38 10.94 4.73
CA SER A 157 -9.55 9.99 3.99
C SER A 157 -8.13 9.96 4.56
N VAL A 158 -7.28 9.08 4.04
CA VAL A 158 -5.87 9.01 4.46
C VAL A 158 -4.98 10.06 3.76
N GLY A 159 -5.61 11.04 3.12
CA GLY A 159 -4.99 12.19 2.44
C GLY A 159 -5.45 12.32 0.99
N THR A 160 -5.23 13.50 0.42
CA THR A 160 -5.56 13.84 -0.97
C THR A 160 -4.75 12.96 -1.93
N GLY A 161 -5.43 12.23 -2.84
CA GLY A 161 -4.81 11.22 -3.71
C GLY A 161 -4.77 9.82 -3.11
N SER A 162 -5.39 9.60 -1.94
CA SER A 162 -5.60 8.24 -1.42
C SER A 162 -6.81 7.56 -2.08
N PRO A 163 -6.86 6.22 -2.10
CA PRO A 163 -8.05 5.49 -2.57
C PRO A 163 -9.33 5.91 -1.88
N GLY A 164 -9.27 6.23 -0.57
CA GLY A 164 -10.42 6.73 0.18
C GLY A 164 -10.88 8.12 -0.30
N HIS A 165 -9.97 9.00 -0.69
CA HIS A 165 -10.32 10.27 -1.31
C HIS A 165 -11.01 10.05 -2.66
N ILE A 166 -10.41 9.21 -3.53
CA ILE A 166 -11.00 8.85 -4.83
C ILE A 166 -12.41 8.25 -4.65
N ALA A 167 -12.59 7.37 -3.66
CA ALA A 167 -13.90 6.79 -3.35
C ALA A 167 -14.93 7.86 -2.92
N GLY A 168 -14.52 8.80 -2.07
CA GLY A 168 -15.39 9.91 -1.64
C GLY A 168 -15.80 10.81 -2.80
N GLU A 169 -14.88 11.21 -3.66
CA GLU A 169 -15.16 12.05 -4.82
C GLU A 169 -16.00 11.30 -5.88
N LEU A 170 -15.74 10.01 -6.11
CA LEU A 170 -16.59 9.18 -6.95
C LEU A 170 -18.00 9.04 -6.38
N PHE A 171 -18.12 8.94 -5.05
CA PHE A 171 -19.42 8.90 -4.37
C PHE A 171 -20.21 10.20 -4.60
N LYS A 172 -19.57 11.36 -4.44
CA LYS A 172 -20.18 12.68 -4.76
C LYS A 172 -20.65 12.73 -6.22
N LEU A 173 -19.76 12.35 -7.16
CA LEU A 173 -20.05 12.38 -8.59
C LEU A 173 -21.25 11.51 -8.94
N LYS A 174 -21.32 10.27 -8.45
CA LYS A 174 -22.35 9.31 -8.82
C LYS A 174 -23.70 9.51 -8.11
N THR A 175 -23.69 10.11 -6.93
CA THR A 175 -24.91 10.29 -6.12
C THR A 175 -25.44 11.71 -6.08
N GLY A 176 -24.63 12.68 -6.53
CA GLY A 176 -24.98 14.11 -6.52
C GLY A 176 -25.07 14.69 -5.11
N VAL A 177 -24.43 14.06 -4.11
CA VAL A 177 -24.38 14.59 -2.74
C VAL A 177 -23.28 15.64 -2.58
N ASP A 178 -23.51 16.62 -1.74
CA ASP A 178 -22.51 17.61 -1.32
C ASP A 178 -22.00 17.26 0.06
N ILE A 179 -20.81 16.61 0.09
CA ILE A 179 -20.07 16.25 1.31
C ILE A 179 -18.64 16.81 1.22
N VAL A 180 -18.09 17.22 2.36
CA VAL A 180 -16.81 17.94 2.42
C VAL A 180 -15.67 16.98 2.74
N HIS A 181 -14.61 17.01 1.95
CA HIS A 181 -13.40 16.22 2.20
C HIS A 181 -12.57 16.82 3.33
N VAL A 182 -12.11 15.96 4.24
CA VAL A 182 -11.14 16.27 5.29
C VAL A 182 -9.95 15.32 5.17
N PRO A 183 -8.82 15.79 4.61
CA PRO A 183 -7.64 14.95 4.43
C PRO A 183 -6.86 14.77 5.73
N TYR A 184 -6.48 13.54 6.01
CA TYR A 184 -5.59 13.18 7.12
C TYR A 184 -4.22 12.71 6.63
N LYS A 185 -3.21 12.74 7.49
CA LYS A 185 -1.87 12.25 7.15
C LYS A 185 -1.76 10.73 7.09
N GLY A 186 -2.89 9.99 7.28
CA GLY A 186 -2.95 8.54 7.24
C GLY A 186 -4.17 7.97 7.95
N GLY A 187 -4.33 6.63 7.94
CA GLY A 187 -5.52 5.94 8.45
C GLY A 187 -5.70 6.03 9.96
N GLY A 188 -4.62 5.96 10.74
CA GLY A 188 -4.70 6.01 12.21
C GLY A 188 -5.39 7.29 12.72
N PRO A 189 -4.88 8.49 12.40
CA PRO A 189 -5.52 9.76 12.76
C PRO A 189 -6.95 9.89 12.24
N ALA A 190 -7.22 9.50 10.98
CA ALA A 190 -8.56 9.57 10.39
C ALA A 190 -9.57 8.71 11.16
N VAL A 191 -9.21 7.49 11.50
CA VAL A 191 -10.04 6.56 12.29
C VAL A 191 -10.29 7.12 13.69
N THR A 192 -9.25 7.65 14.36
CA THR A 192 -9.37 8.22 15.70
C THR A 192 -10.38 9.37 15.72
N ASP A 193 -10.29 10.31 14.79
CA ASP A 193 -11.18 11.47 14.73
C ASP A 193 -12.60 11.07 14.29
N THR A 194 -12.74 10.04 13.46
CA THR A 194 -14.08 9.50 13.11
C THR A 194 -14.72 8.82 14.32
N ILE A 195 -13.98 8.05 15.12
CA ILE A 195 -14.46 7.46 16.39
C ILE A 195 -14.83 8.56 17.39
N GLY A 196 -14.07 9.66 17.42
CA GLY A 196 -14.35 10.83 18.26
C GLY A 196 -15.49 11.71 17.78
N GLY A 197 -16.12 11.40 16.62
CA GLY A 197 -17.23 12.18 16.03
C GLY A 197 -16.80 13.52 15.43
N GLN A 198 -15.49 13.80 15.29
CA GLN A 198 -14.99 15.04 14.67
C GLN A 198 -15.31 15.09 13.17
N VAL A 199 -15.33 13.92 12.52
CA VAL A 199 -15.83 13.72 11.15
C VAL A 199 -16.89 12.63 11.14
N GLN A 200 -17.91 12.78 10.30
CA GLN A 200 -19.09 11.92 10.29
C GLN A 200 -18.87 10.63 9.53
N MET A 201 -18.05 10.67 8.47
CA MET A 201 -17.86 9.60 7.51
C MET A 201 -16.37 9.38 7.27
N LEU A 202 -16.01 8.16 6.89
CA LEU A 202 -14.63 7.84 6.53
C LEU A 202 -14.62 6.78 5.42
N PHE A 203 -13.90 7.06 4.34
CA PHE A 203 -13.47 6.06 3.38
C PHE A 203 -12.03 5.66 3.68
N VAL A 204 -11.84 4.41 4.06
CA VAL A 204 -10.52 3.90 4.48
C VAL A 204 -10.39 2.43 4.14
N SER A 205 -9.15 1.93 4.06
CA SER A 205 -8.91 0.50 3.88
C SER A 205 -9.49 -0.32 5.04
N MET A 206 -10.09 -1.47 4.75
CA MET A 206 -10.69 -2.33 5.77
C MET A 206 -9.76 -2.61 6.96
N PRO A 207 -8.46 -2.95 6.81
CA PRO A 207 -7.58 -3.19 7.95
C PRO A 207 -7.51 -2.04 8.97
N ALA A 208 -7.67 -0.80 8.53
CA ALA A 208 -7.63 0.34 9.44
C ALA A 208 -8.90 0.49 10.29
N ALA A 209 -10.08 0.06 9.80
CA ALA A 209 -11.36 0.31 10.42
C ALA A 209 -12.05 -0.95 10.99
N TRP A 210 -11.73 -2.13 10.46
CA TRP A 210 -12.55 -3.33 10.67
C TRP A 210 -12.68 -3.75 12.13
N GLN A 211 -11.62 -3.65 12.94
CA GLN A 211 -11.69 -3.96 14.37
C GLN A 211 -12.57 -2.96 15.14
N HIS A 212 -12.63 -1.71 14.67
CA HIS A 212 -13.49 -0.67 15.24
C HIS A 212 -14.96 -0.88 14.86
N VAL A 213 -15.22 -1.43 13.67
CA VAL A 213 -16.56 -1.86 13.27
C VAL A 213 -17.03 -3.04 14.12
N LYS A 214 -16.20 -4.09 14.27
CA LYS A 214 -16.53 -5.25 15.09
C LYS A 214 -16.79 -4.91 16.57
N SER A 215 -16.11 -3.89 17.08
CA SER A 215 -16.31 -3.39 18.45
C SER A 215 -17.45 -2.35 18.60
N GLY A 216 -18.17 -2.04 17.52
CA GLY A 216 -19.27 -1.07 17.52
C GLY A 216 -18.86 0.39 17.64
N ARG A 217 -17.55 0.71 17.61
CA ARG A 217 -17.05 2.09 17.65
C ARG A 217 -17.27 2.84 16.34
N LEU A 218 -17.38 2.12 15.23
CA LEU A 218 -17.77 2.63 13.92
C LEU A 218 -18.88 1.75 13.36
N ARG A 219 -19.73 2.31 12.51
CA ARG A 219 -20.75 1.56 11.76
C ARG A 219 -20.27 1.41 10.31
N ALA A 220 -20.21 0.17 9.82
CA ALA A 220 -20.00 -0.11 8.40
C ALA A 220 -21.26 0.21 7.59
N ILE A 221 -21.08 0.89 6.47
CA ILE A 221 -22.18 1.22 5.54
C ILE A 221 -22.06 0.36 4.28
N ALA A 222 -20.89 0.28 3.67
CA ALA A 222 -20.63 -0.52 2.47
C ALA A 222 -19.13 -0.68 2.22
N VAL A 223 -18.76 -1.69 1.41
CA VAL A 223 -17.42 -1.79 0.81
C VAL A 223 -17.43 -1.24 -0.61
N THR A 224 -16.26 -0.77 -1.08
CA THR A 224 -16.12 -0.15 -2.40
C THR A 224 -15.74 -1.11 -3.51
N SER A 225 -15.47 -2.37 -3.15
CA SER A 225 -15.10 -3.43 -4.10
C SER A 225 -16.28 -3.89 -4.96
N ALA A 226 -15.97 -4.54 -6.09
CA ALA A 226 -16.97 -5.11 -6.99
C ALA A 226 -17.79 -6.23 -6.33
N LYS A 227 -17.22 -6.90 -5.33
CA LYS A 227 -17.86 -7.99 -4.55
C LYS A 227 -17.70 -7.69 -3.07
N ARG A 228 -18.58 -8.29 -2.24
CA ARG A 228 -18.43 -8.22 -0.78
C ARG A 228 -17.12 -8.82 -0.33
N SER A 229 -16.56 -8.27 0.73
CA SER A 229 -15.36 -8.85 1.35
C SER A 229 -15.70 -10.18 2.03
N VAL A 230 -14.84 -11.17 1.86
CA VAL A 230 -14.97 -12.47 2.56
C VAL A 230 -14.92 -12.28 4.07
N ALA A 231 -14.19 -11.28 4.57
CA ALA A 231 -14.11 -10.96 6.00
C ALA A 231 -15.38 -10.28 6.54
N ALA A 232 -16.25 -9.76 5.67
CA ALA A 232 -17.45 -8.99 6.02
C ALA A 232 -18.59 -9.30 5.04
N PRO A 233 -19.09 -10.55 4.98
CA PRO A 233 -20.10 -10.97 4.01
C PRO A 233 -21.44 -10.27 4.19
N ASP A 234 -21.71 -9.74 5.38
CA ASP A 234 -22.94 -8.99 5.69
C ASP A 234 -22.88 -7.52 5.26
N VAL A 235 -21.68 -6.99 4.96
CA VAL A 235 -21.51 -5.61 4.50
C VAL A 235 -21.69 -5.57 2.99
N PRO A 236 -22.73 -4.87 2.47
CA PRO A 236 -22.97 -4.80 1.03
C PRO A 236 -21.89 -3.98 0.32
N THR A 237 -21.79 -4.15 -0.99
CA THR A 237 -21.04 -3.20 -1.82
C THR A 237 -21.85 -1.93 -2.07
N ILE A 238 -21.17 -0.84 -2.42
CA ILE A 238 -21.84 0.41 -2.84
C ILE A 238 -22.68 0.15 -4.11
N MET A 239 -22.24 -0.75 -5.00
CA MET A 239 -22.99 -1.14 -6.18
C MET A 239 -24.29 -1.87 -5.84
N GLU A 240 -24.25 -2.88 -4.96
CA GLU A 240 -25.44 -3.58 -4.46
C GLU A 240 -26.43 -2.64 -3.78
N SER A 241 -25.93 -1.52 -3.27
CA SER A 241 -26.72 -0.51 -2.57
C SER A 241 -27.36 0.52 -3.52
N GLY A 242 -27.25 0.34 -4.84
CA GLY A 242 -27.94 1.14 -5.86
C GLY A 242 -27.08 2.26 -6.48
N VAL A 243 -25.76 2.22 -6.36
CA VAL A 243 -24.85 3.14 -7.04
C VAL A 243 -24.03 2.34 -8.08
N PRO A 244 -24.47 2.26 -9.35
CA PRO A 244 -23.86 1.40 -10.35
C PRO A 244 -22.43 1.86 -10.71
N ASP A 245 -21.60 0.90 -11.17
CA ASP A 245 -20.22 1.13 -11.63
C ASP A 245 -19.36 1.83 -10.57
N PHE A 246 -19.56 1.54 -9.30
CA PHE A 246 -18.76 2.06 -8.20
C PHE A 246 -17.75 1.01 -7.75
N VAL A 247 -16.52 1.11 -8.24
CA VAL A 247 -15.44 0.21 -7.84
C VAL A 247 -14.17 1.00 -7.57
N VAL A 248 -13.73 1.00 -6.32
CA VAL A 248 -12.44 1.57 -5.88
C VAL A 248 -11.75 0.56 -4.99
N ASP A 249 -10.98 -0.33 -5.61
CA ASP A 249 -10.11 -1.26 -4.89
C ASP A 249 -8.75 -0.64 -4.63
N SER A 250 -8.04 -1.20 -3.69
CA SER A 250 -6.68 -0.84 -3.33
C SER A 250 -5.83 -2.08 -3.12
N TRP A 251 -4.54 -1.89 -3.06
CA TRP A 251 -3.57 -2.92 -2.75
C TRP A 251 -2.50 -2.39 -1.80
N TYR A 252 -1.82 -3.30 -1.12
CA TYR A 252 -0.55 -3.04 -0.45
C TYR A 252 0.55 -3.82 -1.14
N GLY A 253 1.66 -3.13 -1.44
CA GLY A 253 2.76 -3.72 -2.18
C GLY A 253 4.11 -3.22 -1.73
N ALA A 254 5.12 -4.07 -1.98
CA ALA A 254 6.51 -3.80 -1.73
C ALA A 254 7.23 -3.47 -3.05
N LEU A 255 8.06 -2.42 -3.00
CA LEU A 255 8.92 -2.00 -4.12
C LEU A 255 10.32 -1.70 -3.58
N ALA A 256 11.33 -1.90 -4.41
CA ALA A 256 12.70 -1.49 -4.09
C ALA A 256 13.16 -0.37 -5.03
N PRO A 257 14.18 0.43 -4.69
CA PRO A 257 14.79 1.37 -5.64
C PRO A 257 15.22 0.67 -6.93
N ALA A 258 14.99 1.28 -8.09
CA ALA A 258 15.13 0.66 -9.42
C ALA A 258 16.53 0.08 -9.70
N LYS A 259 17.58 0.64 -9.09
CA LYS A 259 18.97 0.19 -9.26
C LYS A 259 19.40 -0.91 -8.30
N THR A 260 18.47 -1.50 -7.55
CA THR A 260 18.73 -2.60 -6.62
C THR A 260 19.25 -3.81 -7.40
N PRO A 261 20.36 -4.47 -6.98
CA PRO A 261 20.92 -5.63 -7.67
C PRO A 261 19.89 -6.73 -7.87
N ALA A 262 19.88 -7.35 -9.06
CA ALA A 262 18.90 -8.37 -9.44
C ALA A 262 18.84 -9.54 -8.43
N ALA A 263 19.99 -9.95 -7.88
CA ALA A 263 20.05 -11.00 -6.86
C ALA A 263 19.32 -10.62 -5.57
N ALA A 264 19.45 -9.35 -5.14
CA ALA A 264 18.73 -8.85 -3.97
C ALA A 264 17.22 -8.75 -4.24
N VAL A 265 16.82 -8.26 -5.43
CA VAL A 265 15.42 -8.23 -5.87
C VAL A 265 14.83 -9.64 -5.85
N ALA A 266 15.48 -10.62 -6.47
CA ALA A 266 15.01 -12.00 -6.50
C ALA A 266 14.87 -12.61 -5.09
N ARG A 267 15.82 -12.33 -4.19
CA ARG A 267 15.79 -12.80 -2.80
C ARG A 267 14.64 -12.18 -2.01
N LEU A 268 14.37 -10.89 -2.20
CA LEU A 268 13.21 -10.20 -1.60
C LEU A 268 11.90 -10.77 -2.16
N GLN A 269 11.77 -10.92 -3.48
CA GLN A 269 10.58 -11.49 -4.13
C GLN A 269 10.27 -12.88 -3.59
N ALA A 270 11.28 -13.76 -3.47
CA ALA A 270 11.11 -15.09 -2.91
C ALA A 270 10.62 -15.05 -1.44
N ALA A 271 11.18 -14.16 -0.63
CA ALA A 271 10.81 -14.03 0.78
C ALA A 271 9.36 -13.52 0.95
N PHE A 272 8.96 -12.53 0.16
CA PHE A 272 7.58 -12.03 0.16
C PHE A 272 6.59 -13.10 -0.31
N ALA A 273 6.90 -13.83 -1.38
CA ALA A 273 6.08 -14.94 -1.87
C ALA A 273 5.92 -16.03 -0.81
N GLN A 274 7.00 -16.41 -0.12
CA GLN A 274 6.95 -17.37 0.98
C GLN A 274 6.07 -16.86 2.14
N ALA A 275 6.20 -15.58 2.52
CA ALA A 275 5.39 -14.97 3.56
C ALA A 275 3.89 -14.97 3.19
N GLN A 276 3.54 -14.64 1.95
CA GLN A 276 2.14 -14.62 1.47
C GLN A 276 1.51 -16.02 1.39
N GLN A 277 2.29 -17.07 1.18
CA GLN A 277 1.82 -18.45 1.17
C GLN A 277 1.64 -19.03 2.58
N ASN A 278 2.16 -18.38 3.62
CA ASN A 278 2.02 -18.84 5.00
C ASN A 278 0.54 -18.77 5.45
N PRO A 279 -0.07 -19.89 5.86
CA PRO A 279 -1.48 -19.92 6.27
C PRO A 279 -1.81 -18.97 7.42
N GLN A 280 -0.89 -18.79 8.37
CA GLN A 280 -1.07 -17.85 9.48
C GLN A 280 -1.08 -16.39 9.02
N VAL A 281 -0.29 -16.05 7.99
CA VAL A 281 -0.32 -14.72 7.38
C VAL A 281 -1.66 -14.49 6.70
N ARG A 282 -2.12 -15.45 5.88
CA ARG A 282 -3.42 -15.38 5.20
C ARG A 282 -4.57 -15.22 6.19
N GLU A 283 -4.57 -15.98 7.27
CA GLU A 283 -5.56 -15.86 8.33
C GLU A 283 -5.52 -14.49 9.01
N LYS A 284 -4.33 -14.03 9.41
CA LYS A 284 -4.16 -12.70 10.05
C LYS A 284 -4.61 -11.58 9.12
N LEU A 285 -4.31 -11.64 7.82
CA LEU A 285 -4.78 -10.68 6.82
C LEU A 285 -6.30 -10.69 6.71
N LEU A 286 -6.91 -11.88 6.60
CA LEU A 286 -8.36 -12.04 6.49
C LEU A 286 -9.08 -11.48 7.73
N LEU A 287 -8.56 -11.72 8.93
CA LEU A 287 -9.09 -11.15 10.17
C LEU A 287 -9.08 -9.62 10.18
N GLN A 288 -8.22 -9.00 9.38
CA GLN A 288 -8.17 -7.54 9.18
C GLN A 288 -8.97 -7.07 7.94
N GLY A 289 -9.62 -7.97 7.22
CA GLY A 289 -10.34 -7.63 6.00
C GLY A 289 -9.46 -7.40 4.78
N ALA A 290 -8.27 -7.98 4.77
CA ALA A 290 -7.34 -7.98 3.65
C ALA A 290 -7.21 -9.41 3.10
N GLU A 291 -7.00 -9.54 1.80
CA GLU A 291 -6.78 -10.82 1.13
C GLU A 291 -5.36 -10.87 0.58
N ALA A 292 -4.60 -11.92 0.93
CA ALA A 292 -3.28 -12.11 0.35
C ALA A 292 -3.38 -12.22 -1.17
N ALA A 293 -2.55 -11.49 -1.89
CA ALA A 293 -2.58 -11.52 -3.35
C ALA A 293 -1.69 -12.65 -3.87
N ASP A 294 -2.23 -13.46 -4.79
CA ASP A 294 -1.49 -14.48 -5.53
C ASP A 294 -1.09 -13.90 -6.90
N VAL A 295 -0.22 -12.88 -6.89
CA VAL A 295 0.18 -12.10 -8.05
C VAL A 295 1.70 -12.11 -8.16
N THR A 296 2.20 -12.41 -9.34
CA THR A 296 3.64 -12.37 -9.62
C THR A 296 4.18 -10.93 -9.67
N PRO A 297 5.48 -10.70 -9.45
CA PRO A 297 6.06 -9.35 -9.58
C PRO A 297 5.85 -8.73 -10.97
N SER A 298 5.85 -9.54 -12.03
CA SER A 298 5.57 -9.08 -13.40
C SER A 298 4.12 -8.64 -13.59
N GLU A 299 3.17 -9.36 -12.99
CA GLU A 299 1.76 -8.95 -13.00
C GLU A 299 1.54 -7.70 -12.16
N PHE A 300 2.26 -7.56 -11.03
CA PHE A 300 2.21 -6.35 -10.23
C PHE A 300 2.73 -5.12 -11.01
N ASP A 301 3.83 -5.27 -11.77
CA ASP A 301 4.32 -4.22 -12.66
C ASP A 301 3.26 -3.81 -13.70
N ARG A 302 2.55 -4.79 -14.29
CA ARG A 302 1.43 -4.51 -15.20
C ARG A 302 0.30 -3.77 -14.51
N ILE A 303 -0.10 -4.19 -13.30
CA ILE A 303 -1.15 -3.52 -12.51
C ILE A 303 -0.78 -2.06 -12.26
N ILE A 304 0.48 -1.77 -11.90
CA ILE A 304 0.95 -0.39 -11.70
C ILE A 304 0.74 0.44 -12.97
N ARG A 305 1.13 -0.07 -14.14
CA ARG A 305 0.97 0.65 -15.43
C ARG A 305 -0.49 0.84 -15.82
N ASP A 306 -1.31 -0.21 -15.67
CA ASP A 306 -2.74 -0.16 -16.00
C ASP A 306 -3.46 0.87 -15.10
N GLU A 307 -3.11 0.92 -13.81
CA GLU A 307 -3.67 1.89 -12.87
C GLU A 307 -3.26 3.34 -13.17
N LEU A 308 -2.02 3.57 -13.59
CA LEU A 308 -1.58 4.91 -14.00
C LEU A 308 -2.45 5.48 -15.14
N ALA A 309 -2.87 4.64 -16.09
CA ALA A 309 -3.79 5.04 -17.15
C ALA A 309 -5.23 5.23 -16.62
N LYS A 310 -5.71 4.30 -15.78
CA LYS A 310 -7.07 4.34 -15.20
C LYS A 310 -7.29 5.61 -14.37
N TRP A 311 -6.36 5.97 -13.50
CA TRP A 311 -6.54 7.08 -12.56
C TRP A 311 -6.54 8.44 -13.25
N ASP A 312 -5.84 8.62 -14.37
CA ASP A 312 -5.92 9.85 -15.17
C ASP A 312 -7.35 10.15 -15.59
N PHE A 313 -8.07 9.13 -16.06
CA PHE A 313 -9.48 9.27 -16.46
C PHE A 313 -10.38 9.64 -15.27
N VAL A 314 -10.26 8.92 -14.13
CA VAL A 314 -11.11 9.15 -12.95
C VAL A 314 -10.88 10.53 -12.34
N ILE A 315 -9.61 10.94 -12.19
CA ILE A 315 -9.23 12.24 -11.61
C ILE A 315 -9.81 13.38 -12.45
N ARG A 316 -9.72 13.29 -13.78
CA ARG A 316 -10.28 14.31 -14.69
C ARG A 316 -11.80 14.33 -14.67
N ALA A 317 -12.45 13.16 -14.74
CA ALA A 317 -13.90 13.04 -14.74
C ALA A 317 -14.55 13.58 -13.46
N ALA A 318 -13.91 13.34 -12.31
CA ALA A 318 -14.35 13.83 -11.00
C ALA A 318 -13.80 15.23 -10.66
N ASN A 319 -12.99 15.85 -11.55
CA ASN A 319 -12.34 17.15 -11.33
C ASN A 319 -11.56 17.21 -10.00
N ILE A 320 -10.90 16.11 -9.63
CA ILE A 320 -10.13 16.01 -8.39
C ILE A 320 -8.88 16.88 -8.52
N LYS A 321 -8.66 17.77 -7.56
CA LYS A 321 -7.52 18.69 -7.52
C LYS A 321 -6.60 18.36 -6.35
N PRO A 322 -5.28 18.56 -6.49
CA PRO A 322 -4.38 18.56 -5.35
C PRO A 322 -4.75 19.72 -4.41
N GLU A 323 -4.69 19.49 -3.13
CA GLU A 323 -4.82 20.51 -2.09
C GLU A 323 -3.48 21.18 -1.82
#